data_1ee39e5857b708a65b8fd34335a014e3
#
_entry.id   1ee39e5857b708a65b8fd34335a014e3
#
_cell.length_a   1.000
_cell.length_b   1.000
_cell.length_c   1.000
_cell.angle_alpha   90.00
_cell.angle_beta   90.00
_cell.angle_gamma   90.00
#
_symmetry.space_group_name_H-M   'P 1'
#
loop_
_entity.id
_entity.type
_entity.pdbx_description
1 polymer ?
#
loop_
_entity_poly.entity_id
_entity_poly.type
_entity_poly.pdbx_seq_one_letter_code
_entity_poly.pdbx_strand_id
1 'polypeptide(L)'
;MLATGAAILFSMAAMKADPLDDARKVYSNCLRTFHNAAVKEKVTIPDFREKMKTACETERASYNAAVVKSERAFGSSVKDAEAYAADEISLLVSGTTTSFADNAAAGATLVLEP
;
A
#
# COMPACT_ATOMS: atom_id res chain seq x y z
N MET A 1 -31.30 -44.08 18.56
CA MET A 1 -30.43 -43.08 19.18
C MET A 1 -29.67 -42.36 18.09
N LEU A 2 -30.16 -41.22 17.70
CA LEU A 2 -29.56 -40.39 16.66
C LEU A 2 -28.57 -39.46 17.31
N ALA A 3 -27.28 -39.81 17.22
CA ALA A 3 -26.24 -38.83 17.44
C ALA A 3 -26.25 -37.86 16.27
N THR A 4 -26.97 -36.78 16.43
CA THR A 4 -26.80 -35.63 15.54
C THR A 4 -25.44 -35.04 15.83
N GLY A 5 -24.45 -35.56 15.12
CA GLY A 5 -23.21 -34.82 15.02
C GLY A 5 -23.53 -33.45 14.39
N ALA A 6 -23.63 -32.43 15.20
CA ALA A 6 -23.59 -31.10 14.70
C ALA A 6 -22.21 -30.96 14.03
N ALA A 7 -22.19 -31.12 12.72
CA ALA A 7 -21.08 -30.66 11.96
C ALA A 7 -21.04 -29.15 12.20
N ILE A 8 -20.25 -28.75 13.17
CA ILE A 8 -19.87 -27.35 13.28
C ILE A 8 -19.04 -27.09 12.02
N LEU A 9 -19.73 -26.70 10.97
CA LEU A 9 -19.10 -26.02 9.89
C LEU A 9 -18.53 -24.75 10.49
N PHE A 10 -17.30 -24.86 10.97
CA PHE A 10 -16.44 -23.71 10.95
C PHE A 10 -16.30 -23.38 9.47
N SER A 11 -17.28 -22.63 8.95
CA SER A 11 -16.91 -21.81 7.85
C SER A 11 -15.81 -20.94 8.43
N MET A 12 -14.59 -21.34 8.16
CA MET A 12 -13.56 -20.35 8.05
C MET A 12 -14.12 -19.41 7.00
N ALA A 13 -14.90 -18.43 7.47
CA ALA A 13 -15.15 -17.26 6.71
C ALA A 13 -13.75 -16.88 6.30
N ALA A 14 -13.41 -17.17 5.05
CA ALA A 14 -12.21 -16.69 4.47
C ALA A 14 -12.13 -15.25 4.95
N MET A 15 -11.13 -14.94 5.78
CA MET A 15 -10.93 -13.57 6.23
C MET A 15 -10.92 -12.80 4.93
N LYS A 16 -12.06 -12.16 4.62
CA LYS A 16 -12.15 -11.31 3.45
C LYS A 16 -11.04 -10.32 3.63
N ALA A 17 -10.00 -10.46 2.82
CA ALA A 17 -8.94 -9.50 2.77
C ALA A 17 -9.59 -8.14 2.78
N ASP A 18 -9.22 -7.29 3.74
CA ASP A 18 -9.72 -5.93 3.84
C ASP A 18 -9.37 -5.22 2.53
N PRO A 19 -10.35 -4.77 1.72
CA PRO A 19 -10.07 -4.11 0.45
C PRO A 19 -9.13 -2.91 0.60
N LEU A 20 -9.20 -2.21 1.74
CA LEU A 20 -8.30 -1.10 2.04
C LEU A 20 -6.88 -1.60 2.25
N ASP A 21 -6.70 -2.63 3.05
CA ASP A 21 -5.36 -3.20 3.31
C ASP A 21 -4.75 -3.81 2.06
N ASP A 22 -5.55 -4.48 1.24
CA ASP A 22 -5.09 -5.02 -0.05
C ASP A 22 -4.63 -3.91 -1.00
N ALA A 23 -5.40 -2.83 -1.14
CA ALA A 23 -5.03 -1.70 -1.98
C ALA A 23 -3.75 -1.02 -1.48
N ARG A 24 -3.60 -0.87 -0.16
CA ARG A 24 -2.38 -0.34 0.45
C ARG A 24 -1.18 -1.23 0.14
N LYS A 25 -1.33 -2.53 0.29
CA LYS A 25 -0.27 -3.50 0.04
C LYS A 25 0.17 -3.49 -1.42
N VAL A 26 -0.78 -3.47 -2.34
CA VAL A 26 -0.49 -3.42 -3.78
C VAL A 26 0.30 -2.15 -4.13
N TYR A 27 -0.12 -1.01 -3.60
CA TYR A 27 0.58 0.25 -3.82
C TYR A 27 1.98 0.24 -3.15
N SER A 28 2.06 -0.18 -1.91
CA SER A 28 3.33 -0.30 -1.18
C SER A 28 4.32 -1.20 -1.92
N ASN A 29 3.86 -2.36 -2.40
CA ASN A 29 4.72 -3.28 -3.14
C ASN A 29 5.14 -2.71 -4.51
N CYS A 30 4.28 -1.98 -5.17
CA CYS A 30 4.66 -1.26 -6.39
C CYS A 30 5.78 -0.25 -6.12
N LEU A 31 5.66 0.54 -5.05
CA LEU A 31 6.69 1.50 -4.64
C LEU A 31 8.01 0.82 -4.26
N ARG A 32 7.94 -0.30 -3.56
CA ARG A 32 9.13 -1.09 -3.18
C ARG A 32 9.83 -1.68 -4.40
N THR A 33 9.07 -2.19 -5.35
CA THR A 33 9.61 -2.68 -6.63
C THR A 33 10.29 -1.55 -7.39
N PHE A 34 9.68 -0.39 -7.44
CA PHE A 34 10.26 0.80 -8.06
C PHE A 34 11.56 1.22 -7.35
N HIS A 35 11.56 1.25 -6.01
CA HIS A 35 12.75 1.51 -5.21
C HIS A 35 13.88 0.55 -5.56
N ASN A 36 13.60 -0.73 -5.58
CA ASN A 36 14.61 -1.76 -5.82
C ASN A 36 15.21 -1.66 -7.23
N ALA A 37 14.40 -1.40 -8.22
CA ALA A 37 14.87 -1.15 -9.59
C ALA A 37 15.76 0.09 -9.66
N ALA A 38 15.38 1.17 -8.99
CA ALA A 38 16.15 2.41 -8.95
C ALA A 38 17.51 2.23 -8.26
N VAL A 39 17.56 1.45 -7.17
CA VAL A 39 18.83 1.09 -6.50
C VAL A 39 19.74 0.33 -7.47
N LYS A 40 19.20 -0.67 -8.15
CA LYS A 40 19.94 -1.49 -9.12
C LYS A 40 20.46 -0.67 -10.29
N GLU A 41 19.65 0.26 -10.77
CA GLU A 41 19.99 1.14 -11.90
C GLU A 41 20.85 2.34 -11.49
N LYS A 42 21.14 2.49 -10.20
CA LYS A 42 21.94 3.59 -9.64
C LYS A 42 21.37 4.97 -9.95
N VAL A 43 20.05 5.08 -9.88
CA VAL A 43 19.34 6.35 -10.01
C VAL A 43 19.80 7.30 -8.88
N THR A 44 20.01 8.57 -9.20
CA THR A 44 20.38 9.56 -8.19
C THR A 44 19.18 9.89 -7.29
N ILE A 45 19.45 10.38 -6.08
CA ILE A 45 18.38 10.77 -5.14
C ILE A 45 17.47 11.84 -5.73
N PRO A 46 17.96 12.93 -6.35
CA PRO A 46 17.10 13.91 -6.98
C PRO A 46 16.22 13.32 -8.09
N ASP A 47 16.76 12.48 -8.94
CA ASP A 47 16.02 11.83 -10.01
C ASP A 47 14.97 10.85 -9.46
N PHE A 48 15.29 10.13 -8.40
CA PHE A 48 14.32 9.25 -7.73
C PHE A 48 13.13 10.04 -7.21
N ARG A 49 13.38 11.16 -6.54
CA ARG A 49 12.31 12.04 -6.03
C ARG A 49 11.40 12.53 -7.15
N GLU A 50 11.96 12.90 -8.29
CA GLU A 50 11.20 13.35 -9.44
C GLU A 50 10.35 12.23 -10.02
N LYS A 51 10.93 11.03 -10.18
CA LYS A 51 10.21 9.85 -10.68
C LYS A 51 9.11 9.38 -9.73
N MET A 52 9.27 9.59 -8.43
CA MET A 52 8.26 9.22 -7.43
C MET A 52 6.95 9.99 -7.59
N LYS A 53 6.96 11.15 -8.21
CA LYS A 53 5.74 11.94 -8.45
C LYS A 53 4.73 11.21 -9.33
N THR A 54 5.21 10.36 -10.23
CA THR A 54 4.38 9.62 -11.19
C THR A 54 4.47 8.12 -11.06
N ALA A 55 5.27 7.61 -10.13
CA ALA A 55 5.42 6.18 -9.92
C ALA A 55 4.12 5.56 -9.39
N CYS A 56 3.75 4.41 -9.95
CA CYS A 56 2.62 3.61 -9.45
C CYS A 56 1.28 4.37 -9.45
N GLU A 57 1.00 5.13 -10.49
CA GLU A 57 -0.22 5.98 -10.57
C GLU A 57 -1.52 5.17 -10.46
N THR A 58 -1.61 4.01 -11.11
CA THR A 58 -2.79 3.15 -11.07
C THR A 58 -3.04 2.62 -9.66
N GLU A 59 -2.02 2.12 -9.02
CA GLU A 59 -2.07 1.59 -7.66
C GLU A 59 -2.34 2.70 -6.64
N ARG A 60 -1.78 3.87 -6.87
CA ARG A 60 -2.06 5.06 -6.05
C ARG A 60 -3.52 5.46 -6.12
N ALA A 61 -4.08 5.52 -7.34
CA ALA A 61 -5.48 5.87 -7.54
C ALA A 61 -6.42 4.85 -6.87
N SER A 62 -6.11 3.57 -6.95
CA SER A 62 -6.88 2.51 -6.29
C SER A 62 -6.81 2.63 -4.77
N TYR A 63 -5.64 2.91 -4.23
CA TYR A 63 -5.47 3.11 -2.79
C TYR A 63 -6.21 4.37 -2.32
N ASN A 64 -6.08 5.47 -3.05
CA ASN A 64 -6.82 6.70 -2.76
C ASN A 64 -8.33 6.44 -2.68
N ALA A 65 -8.89 5.76 -3.68
CA ALA A 65 -10.31 5.43 -3.71
C ALA A 65 -10.73 4.54 -2.53
N ALA A 66 -9.90 3.58 -2.15
CA ALA A 66 -10.17 2.68 -1.03
C ALA A 66 -10.16 3.44 0.31
N VAL A 67 -9.22 4.35 0.52
CA VAL A 67 -9.16 5.19 1.72
C VAL A 67 -10.38 6.09 1.80
N VAL A 68 -10.71 6.78 0.72
CA VAL A 68 -11.89 7.67 0.68
C VAL A 68 -13.16 6.88 1.00
N LYS A 69 -13.35 5.72 0.39
CA LYS A 69 -14.50 4.85 0.66
C LYS A 69 -14.59 4.45 2.13
N SER A 70 -13.48 4.05 2.71
CA SER A 70 -13.40 3.65 4.13
C SER A 70 -13.74 4.81 5.05
N GLU A 71 -13.14 5.98 4.84
CA GLU A 71 -13.39 7.17 5.65
C GLU A 71 -14.84 7.67 5.53
N ARG A 72 -15.41 7.61 4.34
CA ARG A 72 -16.80 7.93 4.11
C ARG A 72 -17.73 6.99 4.86
N ALA A 73 -17.41 5.71 4.91
CA ALA A 73 -18.19 4.72 5.66
C ALA A 73 -18.17 4.99 7.17
N PHE A 74 -17.11 5.61 7.68
CA PHE A 74 -17.02 6.05 9.09
C PHE A 74 -17.62 7.44 9.36
N GLY A 75 -18.18 8.07 8.36
CA GLY A 75 -18.91 9.34 8.53
C GLY A 75 -18.11 10.60 8.18
N SER A 76 -16.90 10.48 7.66
CA SER A 76 -16.12 11.63 7.21
C SER A 76 -16.78 12.31 6.01
N SER A 77 -16.64 13.64 5.91
CA SER A 77 -17.02 14.37 4.71
C SER A 77 -16.13 13.94 3.52
N VAL A 78 -16.56 14.19 2.30
CA VAL A 78 -15.76 13.94 1.10
C VAL A 78 -14.43 14.68 1.20
N LYS A 79 -14.46 15.94 1.58
CA LYS A 79 -13.25 16.76 1.72
C LYS A 79 -12.27 16.18 2.74
N ASP A 80 -12.75 15.78 3.90
CA ASP A 80 -11.90 15.21 4.95
C ASP A 80 -11.35 13.83 4.54
N ALA A 81 -12.17 13.01 3.90
CA ALA A 81 -11.75 11.71 3.39
C ALA A 81 -10.65 11.83 2.33
N GLU A 82 -10.77 12.77 1.41
CA GLU A 82 -9.77 13.05 0.38
C GLU A 82 -8.47 13.58 0.99
N ALA A 83 -8.55 14.46 1.98
CA ALA A 83 -7.38 14.97 2.69
C ALA A 83 -6.65 13.85 3.44
N TYR A 84 -7.39 12.98 4.09
CA TYR A 84 -6.82 11.82 4.79
C TYR A 84 -6.12 10.86 3.80
N ALA A 85 -6.76 10.58 2.67
CA ALA A 85 -6.15 9.75 1.63
C ALA A 85 -4.84 10.35 1.09
N ALA A 86 -4.81 11.66 0.86
CA ALA A 86 -3.60 12.35 0.42
C ALA A 86 -2.47 12.24 1.45
N ASP A 87 -2.78 12.35 2.74
CA ASP A 87 -1.81 12.20 3.81
C ASP A 87 -1.25 10.78 3.88
N GLU A 88 -2.09 9.76 3.76
CA GLU A 88 -1.67 8.36 3.77
C GLU A 88 -0.75 8.05 2.57
N ILE A 89 -1.08 8.55 1.40
CA ILE A 89 -0.23 8.40 0.21
C ILE A 89 1.11 9.11 0.41
N SER A 90 1.09 10.33 0.95
CA SER A 90 2.31 11.09 1.24
C SER A 90 3.24 10.35 2.21
N LEU A 91 2.71 9.68 3.22
CA LEU A 91 3.49 8.86 4.15
C LEU A 91 4.20 7.70 3.44
N LEU A 92 3.52 7.00 2.54
CA LEU A 92 4.13 5.91 1.77
C LEU A 92 5.21 6.42 0.82
N VAL A 93 4.95 7.51 0.14
CA VAL A 93 5.94 8.15 -0.77
C VAL A 93 7.16 8.64 0.00
N SER A 94 6.96 9.33 1.10
CA SER A 94 8.06 9.82 1.95
C SER A 94 8.88 8.69 2.53
N GLY A 95 8.22 7.63 3.01
CA GLY A 95 8.90 6.45 3.55
C GLY A 95 9.77 5.75 2.50
N THR A 96 9.24 5.60 1.29
CA THR A 96 9.98 4.98 0.18
C THR A 96 11.16 5.87 -0.25
N THR A 97 10.97 7.17 -0.31
CA THR A 97 12.02 8.13 -0.68
C THR A 97 13.15 8.13 0.35
N THR A 98 12.81 8.11 1.65
CA THR A 98 13.79 8.02 2.72
C THR A 98 14.56 6.69 2.65
N SER A 99 13.86 5.58 2.43
CA SER A 99 14.49 4.28 2.26
C SER A 99 15.46 4.27 1.08
N PHE A 100 15.10 4.88 -0.03
CA PHE A 100 15.98 4.99 -1.19
C PHE A 100 17.24 5.78 -0.85
N ALA A 101 17.12 6.92 -0.19
CA ALA A 101 18.26 7.73 0.22
C ALA A 101 19.21 6.95 1.14
N ASP A 102 18.67 6.13 2.05
CA ASP A 102 19.44 5.32 2.98
C ASP A 102 20.10 4.12 2.31
N ASN A 103 19.45 3.53 1.31
CA ASN A 103 19.83 2.25 0.73
C ASN A 103 20.65 2.37 -0.56
N ALA A 104 20.56 3.48 -1.28
CA ALA A 104 21.14 3.62 -2.61
C ALA A 104 22.65 3.35 -2.63
N ALA A 105 23.39 3.94 -1.69
CA ALA A 105 24.85 3.79 -1.63
C ALA A 105 25.28 2.36 -1.26
N ALA A 106 24.50 1.67 -0.45
CA ALA A 106 24.78 0.31 0.01
C ALA A 106 24.24 -0.75 -0.97
N GLY A 107 23.46 -0.38 -1.96
CA GLY A 107 22.81 -1.33 -2.86
C GLY A 107 21.74 -2.20 -2.18
N ALA A 108 21.21 -1.75 -1.02
CA ALA A 108 20.22 -2.49 -0.27
C ALA A 108 18.84 -2.37 -0.90
N THR A 109 18.05 -3.44 -0.83
CA THR A 109 16.70 -3.52 -1.37
C THR A 109 15.66 -3.71 -0.27
N LEU A 110 14.39 -3.42 -0.59
CA LEU A 110 13.26 -3.64 0.30
C LEU A 110 12.60 -4.99 0.00
N VAL A 111 12.14 -5.66 1.04
CA VAL A 111 11.34 -6.87 0.92
C VAL A 111 9.89 -6.49 0.64
N LEU A 112 9.26 -7.17 -0.30
CA LEU A 112 7.83 -6.96 -0.58
C LEU A 112 6.98 -7.53 0.56
N GLU A 113 5.86 -6.89 0.84
CA GLU A 113 4.88 -7.41 1.78
C GLU A 113 4.22 -8.67 1.22
N PRO A 114 4.08 -9.74 2.03
CA PRO A 114 3.46 -10.99 1.58
C PRO A 114 1.95 -10.86 1.32
#